data_de9510889a7933f377bd24da4e789660
#
_entry.id   de9510889a7933f377bd24da4e789660
#
_cell.length_a   1.000
_cell.length_b   1.000
_cell.length_c   1.000
_cell.angle_alpha   90.00
_cell.angle_beta   90.00
_cell.angle_gamma   90.00
#
_symmetry.space_group_name_H-M   'P 1'
#
loop_
_entity.id
_entity.type
_entity.pdbx_description
1 polymer ?
#
loop_
_entity_poly.entity_id
_entity_poly.type
_entity_poly.pdbx_seq_one_letter_code
_entity_poly.pdbx_strand_id
1 'polypeptide(L)'
;TQLISVEPSYPYAAGRIFYLQTHICDWKDYHATVAFLRQGIAQQQAVISPFEFFNVPASPHEQLMCAESYVLKNYPAQSTPLWNGEIYQHAKIKIAYISADFYNHATSILMIELFEQHDRSQFEIIALAFNSKNDEMTVRVKAAFDRYIDVSQYTDLQVAQLIKSLQIDIAVDLKGHTQDARLGIFAYKAAPIQVNYLGQASTIGASYIDYILADRHIVPPQYHTDFSEKVVCLPHTYYVNDSKRPISSQVFSRGELGLPESGFVFCCFNNSYKISPTMFDVWMRLLQQVPNSVLWLLEGNAT
;
A
#
# COMPACT_ATOMS: atom_id res chain seq x y z
N THR A 1 -5.14 17.12 18.88
CA THR A 1 -5.36 18.58 19.06
C THR A 1 -4.45 19.18 20.12
N GLN A 2 -4.27 18.58 21.29
CA GLN A 2 -3.36 19.11 22.33
C GLN A 2 -1.90 19.19 21.87
N LEU A 3 -1.38 18.21 21.12
CA LEU A 3 0.00 18.22 20.61
C LEU A 3 0.26 19.44 19.69
N ILE A 4 -0.64 19.71 18.74
CA ILE A 4 -0.50 20.87 17.83
C ILE A 4 -0.65 22.20 18.56
N SER A 5 -1.43 22.27 19.64
CA SER A 5 -1.52 23.50 20.44
C SER A 5 -0.24 23.79 21.23
N VAL A 6 0.54 22.74 21.53
CA VAL A 6 1.84 22.86 22.25
C VAL A 6 3.01 23.01 21.26
N GLU A 7 2.98 22.27 20.15
CA GLU A 7 4.01 22.31 19.12
C GLU A 7 3.38 22.24 17.72
N PRO A 8 2.96 23.39 17.14
CA PRO A 8 2.31 23.44 15.84
C PRO A 8 3.14 22.88 14.68
N SER A 9 4.47 22.85 14.83
CA SER A 9 5.43 22.37 13.83
C SER A 9 5.80 20.89 13.98
N TYR A 10 5.11 20.14 14.86
CA TYR A 10 5.42 18.73 15.07
C TYR A 10 5.26 17.94 13.74
N PRO A 11 6.32 17.25 13.28
CA PRO A 11 6.32 16.61 11.97
C PRO A 11 5.13 15.66 11.77
N TYR A 12 4.46 15.80 10.64
CA TYR A 12 3.31 14.98 10.18
C TYR A 12 2.04 15.08 11.04
N ALA A 13 2.01 15.89 12.10
CA ALA A 13 0.86 15.95 13.01
C ALA A 13 -0.40 16.50 12.32
N ALA A 14 -0.26 17.50 11.44
CA ALA A 14 -1.39 18.06 10.71
C ALA A 14 -2.05 17.03 9.79
N GLY A 15 -1.24 16.27 9.03
CA GLY A 15 -1.70 15.19 8.19
C GLY A 15 -2.35 14.07 8.98
N ARG A 16 -1.78 13.72 10.13
CA ARG A 16 -2.35 12.70 11.01
C ARG A 16 -3.72 13.09 11.55
N ILE A 17 -3.91 14.35 11.96
CA ILE A 17 -5.22 14.84 12.40
C ILE A 17 -6.21 14.83 11.24
N PHE A 18 -5.82 15.33 10.08
CA PHE A 18 -6.65 15.25 8.87
C PHE A 18 -7.09 13.81 8.58
N TYR A 19 -6.15 12.86 8.61
CA TYR A 19 -6.44 11.45 8.39
C TYR A 19 -7.43 10.89 9.43
N LEU A 20 -7.27 11.22 10.71
CA LEU A 20 -8.21 10.80 11.76
C LEU A 20 -9.61 11.45 11.57
N GLN A 21 -9.68 12.71 11.15
CA GLN A 21 -10.94 13.38 10.83
C GLN A 21 -11.67 12.69 9.66
N THR A 22 -10.93 12.23 8.63
CA THR A 22 -11.55 11.47 7.53
C THR A 22 -12.13 10.13 7.97
N HIS A 23 -11.60 9.48 9.02
CA HIS A 23 -12.15 8.24 9.57
C HIS A 23 -13.53 8.42 10.20
N ILE A 24 -13.81 9.58 10.74
CA ILE A 24 -15.11 9.91 11.35
C ILE A 24 -15.96 10.82 10.47
N CYS A 25 -15.56 11.01 9.20
CA CYS A 25 -16.22 11.90 8.24
C CYS A 25 -16.41 13.35 8.76
N ASP A 26 -15.47 13.83 9.58
CA ASP A 26 -15.44 15.24 10.02
C ASP A 26 -14.78 16.08 8.93
N TRP A 27 -15.62 16.74 8.13
CA TRP A 27 -15.19 17.56 6.99
C TRP A 27 -15.32 19.05 7.24
N LYS A 28 -15.48 19.49 8.49
CA LYS A 28 -15.74 20.89 8.84
C LYS A 28 -14.74 21.87 8.22
N ASP A 29 -13.43 21.55 8.32
CA ASP A 29 -12.35 22.40 7.81
C ASP A 29 -11.61 21.75 6.63
N TYR A 30 -12.27 20.82 5.93
CA TYR A 30 -11.65 19.96 4.91
C TYR A 30 -10.88 20.74 3.85
N HIS A 31 -11.52 21.73 3.21
CA HIS A 31 -10.88 22.47 2.11
C HIS A 31 -9.71 23.34 2.57
N ALA A 32 -9.82 23.97 3.74
CA ALA A 32 -8.73 24.76 4.32
C ALA A 32 -7.55 23.87 4.69
N THR A 33 -7.81 22.71 5.30
CA THR A 33 -6.78 21.74 5.67
C THR A 33 -6.11 21.16 4.44
N VAL A 34 -6.85 20.77 3.40
CA VAL A 34 -6.32 20.32 2.11
C VAL A 34 -5.38 21.36 1.50
N ALA A 35 -5.80 22.63 1.46
CA ALA A 35 -4.96 23.72 0.93
C ALA A 35 -3.66 23.89 1.73
N PHE A 36 -3.75 23.85 3.06
CA PHE A 36 -2.58 23.90 3.96
C PHE A 36 -1.61 22.73 3.71
N LEU A 37 -2.11 21.50 3.62
CA LEU A 37 -1.28 20.30 3.41
C LEU A 37 -0.58 20.35 2.05
N ARG A 38 -1.29 20.73 0.97
CA ARG A 38 -0.70 20.86 -0.36
C ARG A 38 0.36 21.95 -0.41
N GLN A 39 0.11 23.10 0.24
CA GLN A 39 1.11 24.16 0.35
C GLN A 39 2.34 23.70 1.12
N GLY A 40 2.17 22.96 2.22
CA GLY A 40 3.27 22.39 2.98
C GLY A 40 4.14 21.44 2.15
N ILE A 41 3.52 20.56 1.34
CA ILE A 41 4.24 19.69 0.41
C ILE A 41 5.01 20.51 -0.63
N ALA A 42 4.41 21.51 -1.25
CA ALA A 42 5.11 22.39 -2.20
C ALA A 42 6.32 23.12 -1.58
N GLN A 43 6.31 23.33 -0.27
CA GLN A 43 7.40 23.91 0.51
C GLN A 43 8.34 22.87 1.13
N GLN A 44 8.21 21.60 0.78
CA GLN A 44 8.99 20.47 1.31
C GLN A 44 8.93 20.32 2.83
N GLN A 45 7.81 20.72 3.43
CA GLN A 45 7.57 20.61 4.87
C GLN A 45 7.03 19.22 5.22
N ALA A 46 7.39 18.72 6.40
CA ALA A 46 6.92 17.43 6.92
C ALA A 46 5.52 17.54 7.53
N VAL A 47 4.51 17.87 6.72
CA VAL A 47 3.14 18.11 7.17
C VAL A 47 2.25 16.87 7.14
N ILE A 48 2.53 15.92 6.24
CA ILE A 48 1.71 14.70 6.04
C ILE A 48 2.60 13.57 5.51
N SER A 49 2.27 12.31 5.86
CA SER A 49 2.95 11.13 5.31
C SER A 49 2.36 10.75 3.93
N PRO A 50 3.11 10.03 3.06
CA PRO A 50 2.62 9.65 1.74
C PRO A 50 1.33 8.83 1.77
N PHE A 51 1.19 7.89 2.71
CA PHE A 51 -0.03 7.10 2.83
C PHE A 51 -1.25 7.94 3.18
N GLU A 52 -1.11 8.86 4.13
CA GLU A 52 -2.19 9.77 4.53
C GLU A 52 -2.53 10.77 3.42
N PHE A 53 -1.52 11.18 2.62
CA PHE A 53 -1.68 12.14 1.52
C PHE A 53 -2.56 11.59 0.37
N PHE A 54 -2.75 10.28 0.27
CA PHE A 54 -3.73 9.68 -0.66
C PHE A 54 -5.18 10.13 -0.42
N ASN A 55 -5.49 10.60 0.78
CA ASN A 55 -6.83 11.13 1.10
C ASN A 55 -6.97 12.61 0.74
N VAL A 56 -5.89 13.24 0.29
CA VAL A 56 -5.88 14.61 -0.21
C VAL A 56 -6.06 14.59 -1.72
N PRO A 57 -6.97 15.39 -2.31
CA PRO A 57 -7.10 15.53 -3.75
C PRO A 57 -5.87 16.26 -4.31
N ALA A 58 -4.84 15.48 -4.63
CA ALA A 58 -3.55 15.94 -5.10
C ALA A 58 -3.22 15.33 -6.46
N SER A 59 -2.35 16.01 -7.23
CA SER A 59 -1.80 15.47 -8.48
C SER A 59 -0.78 14.37 -8.22
N PRO A 60 -0.49 13.48 -9.20
CA PRO A 60 0.61 12.51 -9.10
C PRO A 60 1.95 13.17 -8.78
N HIS A 61 2.22 14.35 -9.34
CA HIS A 61 3.43 15.12 -9.06
C HIS A 61 3.54 15.55 -7.59
N GLU A 62 2.44 16.05 -6.99
CA GLU A 62 2.43 16.38 -5.56
C GLU A 62 2.63 15.13 -4.68
N GLN A 63 2.12 13.97 -5.12
CA GLN A 63 2.35 12.70 -4.42
C GLN A 63 3.82 12.29 -4.49
N LEU A 64 4.48 12.45 -5.64
CA LEU A 64 5.94 12.24 -5.77
C LEU A 64 6.71 13.17 -4.83
N MET A 65 6.42 14.47 -4.82
CA MET A 65 7.08 15.42 -3.92
C MET A 65 6.92 15.05 -2.44
N CYS A 66 5.72 14.61 -2.05
CA CYS A 66 5.46 14.13 -0.69
C CYS A 66 6.31 12.91 -0.35
N ALA A 67 6.34 11.92 -1.24
CA ALA A 67 7.09 10.67 -1.06
C ALA A 67 8.60 10.92 -0.99
N GLU A 68 9.16 11.71 -1.91
CA GLU A 68 10.59 12.07 -1.92
C GLU A 68 11.02 12.80 -0.63
N SER A 69 10.26 13.80 -0.21
CA SER A 69 10.53 14.55 1.02
C SER A 69 10.45 13.64 2.26
N TYR A 70 9.46 12.73 2.29
CA TYR A 70 9.30 11.77 3.38
C TYR A 70 10.46 10.77 3.45
N VAL A 71 10.84 10.20 2.31
CA VAL A 71 11.92 9.21 2.21
C VAL A 71 13.27 9.86 2.52
N LEU A 72 13.54 11.04 1.98
CA LEU A 72 14.79 11.75 2.26
C LEU A 72 14.99 12.00 3.77
N LYS A 73 13.90 12.27 4.48
CA LYS A 73 13.94 12.55 5.92
C LYS A 73 14.00 11.27 6.77
N ASN A 74 13.25 10.23 6.42
CA ASN A 74 13.03 9.08 7.30
C ASN A 74 13.81 7.83 6.88
N TYR A 75 14.10 7.68 5.58
CA TYR A 75 14.75 6.50 4.98
C TYR A 75 15.77 6.89 3.93
N PRO A 76 16.74 7.77 4.23
CA PRO A 76 17.73 8.20 3.27
C PRO A 76 18.54 6.99 2.75
N ALA A 77 18.89 7.03 1.46
CA ALA A 77 19.78 6.04 0.87
C ALA A 77 21.09 5.96 1.67
N GLN A 78 21.57 4.76 1.94
CA GLN A 78 22.84 4.57 2.63
C GLN A 78 24.01 4.93 1.71
N SER A 79 25.01 5.55 2.26
CA SER A 79 26.20 6.00 1.51
C SER A 79 27.00 4.84 0.89
N THR A 80 26.89 3.66 1.47
CA THR A 80 27.57 2.45 0.99
C THR A 80 26.53 1.36 0.79
N PRO A 81 26.11 1.12 -0.47
CA PRO A 81 25.21 -0.01 -0.81
C PRO A 81 25.82 -1.34 -0.42
N LEU A 82 24.99 -2.30 -0.04
CA LEU A 82 25.45 -3.66 0.24
C LEU A 82 25.71 -4.46 -1.05
N TRP A 83 24.91 -4.23 -2.09
CA TRP A 83 25.19 -4.78 -3.43
C TRP A 83 26.09 -3.78 -4.20
N ASN A 84 27.24 -4.25 -4.67
CA ASN A 84 28.26 -3.43 -5.34
C ASN A 84 28.50 -3.85 -6.81
N GLY A 85 27.43 -4.35 -7.49
CA GLY A 85 27.52 -4.74 -8.88
C GLY A 85 27.89 -6.21 -9.10
N GLU A 86 27.90 -7.03 -8.05
CA GLU A 86 28.17 -8.47 -8.19
C GLU A 86 27.11 -9.16 -9.05
N ILE A 87 27.55 -10.02 -9.95
CA ILE A 87 26.69 -10.90 -10.74
C ILE A 87 26.63 -12.24 -10.06
N TYR A 88 25.42 -12.63 -9.62
CA TYR A 88 25.21 -13.91 -8.99
C TYR A 88 25.12 -15.02 -10.05
N GLN A 89 25.75 -16.17 -9.76
CA GLN A 89 25.76 -17.34 -10.67
C GLN A 89 25.03 -18.50 -9.99
N HIS A 90 23.73 -18.52 -10.07
CA HIS A 90 22.90 -19.63 -9.61
C HIS A 90 21.90 -20.06 -10.69
N ALA A 91 21.42 -21.31 -10.58
CA ALA A 91 20.59 -21.90 -11.63
C ALA A 91 19.19 -21.29 -11.73
N LYS A 92 18.71 -20.67 -10.65
CA LYS A 92 17.38 -20.05 -10.57
C LYS A 92 17.49 -18.61 -10.12
N ILE A 93 16.66 -17.73 -10.68
CA ILE A 93 16.53 -16.36 -10.20
C ILE A 93 15.89 -16.38 -8.80
N LYS A 94 16.51 -15.76 -7.83
CA LYS A 94 16.02 -15.67 -6.46
C LYS A 94 15.21 -14.41 -6.25
N ILE A 95 13.93 -14.59 -5.92
CA ILE A 95 13.00 -13.50 -5.63
C ILE A 95 12.66 -13.50 -4.14
N ALA A 96 12.95 -12.43 -3.43
CA ALA A 96 12.49 -12.24 -2.07
C ALA A 96 11.25 -11.33 -2.03
N TYR A 97 10.14 -11.83 -1.51
CA TYR A 97 8.97 -11.04 -1.17
C TYR A 97 9.04 -10.61 0.29
N ILE A 98 8.90 -9.33 0.54
CA ILE A 98 9.18 -8.70 1.85
C ILE A 98 7.91 -8.03 2.34
N SER A 99 7.35 -8.51 3.47
CA SER A 99 6.06 -8.00 3.96
C SER A 99 5.83 -8.25 5.46
N ALA A 100 5.00 -7.39 6.05
CA ALA A 100 4.35 -7.62 7.34
C ALA A 100 3.07 -8.46 7.22
N ASP A 101 2.56 -8.73 6.01
CA ASP A 101 1.16 -9.11 5.79
C ASP A 101 0.97 -10.57 5.36
N PHE A 102 1.92 -11.45 5.66
CA PHE A 102 1.84 -12.89 5.38
C PHE A 102 0.93 -13.65 6.36
N TYR A 103 -0.31 -13.16 6.50
CA TYR A 103 -1.39 -13.72 7.33
C TYR A 103 -2.74 -13.37 6.68
N ASN A 104 -3.87 -13.59 7.34
CA ASN A 104 -5.19 -13.21 6.82
C ASN A 104 -5.33 -11.67 6.70
N HIS A 105 -4.76 -11.16 5.64
CA HIS A 105 -4.69 -9.76 5.26
C HIS A 105 -4.92 -9.62 3.75
N ALA A 106 -5.42 -8.46 3.32
CA ALA A 106 -5.74 -8.21 1.91
C ALA A 106 -4.59 -8.56 0.95
N THR A 107 -3.36 -8.22 1.29
CA THR A 107 -2.17 -8.54 0.47
C THR A 107 -2.03 -10.05 0.24
N SER A 108 -2.08 -10.86 1.30
CA SER A 108 -1.96 -12.32 1.18
C SER A 108 -3.15 -12.94 0.47
N ILE A 109 -4.38 -12.47 0.76
CA ILE A 109 -5.60 -12.95 0.09
C ILE A 109 -5.53 -12.75 -1.42
N LEU A 110 -4.93 -11.65 -1.87
CA LEU A 110 -4.78 -11.35 -3.29
C LEU A 110 -3.61 -12.13 -3.91
N MET A 111 -2.48 -12.21 -3.22
CA MET A 111 -1.22 -12.68 -3.81
C MET A 111 -0.96 -14.17 -3.68
N ILE A 112 -1.71 -14.88 -2.86
CA ILE A 112 -1.39 -16.27 -2.52
C ILE A 112 -1.26 -17.18 -3.75
N GLU A 113 -2.16 -17.07 -4.71
CA GLU A 113 -2.09 -17.88 -5.93
C GLU A 113 -0.91 -17.45 -6.82
N LEU A 114 -0.54 -16.17 -6.86
CA LEU A 114 0.68 -15.74 -7.55
C LEU A 114 1.91 -16.44 -6.96
N PHE A 115 2.02 -16.53 -5.64
CA PHE A 115 3.13 -17.25 -5.01
C PHE A 115 3.12 -18.75 -5.37
N GLU A 116 1.93 -19.37 -5.40
CA GLU A 116 1.78 -20.78 -5.78
C GLU A 116 2.12 -21.06 -7.26
N GLN A 117 1.89 -20.09 -8.16
CA GLN A 117 2.01 -20.25 -9.61
C GLN A 117 3.42 -19.95 -10.18
N HIS A 118 4.36 -19.52 -9.36
CA HIS A 118 5.73 -19.32 -9.85
C HIS A 118 6.32 -20.58 -10.46
N ASP A 119 6.96 -20.45 -11.61
CA ASP A 119 7.72 -21.55 -12.24
C ASP A 119 8.97 -21.88 -11.42
N ARG A 120 8.86 -22.93 -10.60
CA ARG A 120 9.95 -23.40 -9.74
C ARG A 120 11.14 -23.98 -10.48
N SER A 121 11.05 -24.20 -11.78
CA SER A 121 12.21 -24.57 -12.59
C SER A 121 13.15 -23.38 -12.84
N GLN A 122 12.61 -22.15 -12.86
CA GLN A 122 13.33 -20.93 -13.16
C GLN A 122 13.55 -20.03 -11.92
N PHE A 123 12.64 -20.08 -10.92
CA PHE A 123 12.64 -19.19 -9.78
C PHE A 123 12.73 -19.95 -8.45
N GLU A 124 13.50 -19.39 -7.51
CA GLU A 124 13.44 -19.71 -6.09
C GLU A 124 12.77 -18.51 -5.40
N ILE A 125 11.63 -18.73 -4.77
CA ILE A 125 10.92 -17.64 -4.06
C ILE A 125 11.06 -17.76 -2.56
N ILE A 126 11.36 -16.65 -1.93
CA ILE A 126 11.67 -16.54 -0.51
C ILE A 126 10.77 -15.50 0.13
N ALA A 127 10.09 -15.84 1.22
CA ALA A 127 9.37 -14.89 2.04
C ALA A 127 10.27 -14.37 3.15
N LEU A 128 10.39 -13.04 3.28
CA LEU A 128 10.95 -12.38 4.46
C LEU A 128 9.79 -11.71 5.20
N ALA A 129 9.33 -12.38 6.27
CA ALA A 129 8.16 -11.98 7.04
C ALA A 129 8.55 -11.24 8.31
N PHE A 130 8.03 -10.04 8.51
CA PHE A 130 8.31 -9.28 9.73
C PHE A 130 7.08 -9.10 10.64
N ASN A 131 6.22 -10.12 10.68
CA ASN A 131 5.19 -10.27 11.69
C ASN A 131 5.19 -11.69 12.25
N SER A 132 4.66 -11.85 13.46
CA SER A 132 4.56 -13.13 14.18
C SER A 132 3.16 -13.75 14.14
N LYS A 133 2.23 -13.22 13.34
CA LYS A 133 0.88 -13.79 13.22
C LYS A 133 0.94 -15.17 12.57
N ASN A 134 0.09 -16.09 13.04
CA ASN A 134 0.05 -17.45 12.54
C ASN A 134 -1.40 -17.92 12.47
N ASP A 135 -2.01 -17.81 11.30
CA ASP A 135 -3.37 -18.23 10.98
C ASP A 135 -3.37 -19.18 9.76
N GLU A 136 -4.55 -19.58 9.31
CA GLU A 136 -4.70 -20.49 8.17
C GLU A 136 -4.05 -19.93 6.89
N MET A 137 -4.14 -18.62 6.66
CA MET A 137 -3.50 -17.98 5.52
C MET A 137 -1.96 -18.03 5.65
N THR A 138 -1.43 -17.82 6.86
CA THR A 138 0.01 -17.97 7.12
C THR A 138 0.51 -19.37 6.80
N VAL A 139 -0.26 -20.41 7.11
CA VAL A 139 0.08 -21.81 6.77
C VAL A 139 0.15 -21.99 5.26
N ARG A 140 -0.87 -21.48 4.52
CA ARG A 140 -0.91 -21.55 3.06
C ARG A 140 0.25 -20.76 2.43
N VAL A 141 0.54 -19.57 2.94
CA VAL A 141 1.68 -18.76 2.49
C VAL A 141 3.00 -19.49 2.70
N LYS A 142 3.24 -20.07 3.89
CA LYS A 142 4.47 -20.84 4.16
C LYS A 142 4.65 -22.01 3.19
N ALA A 143 3.57 -22.68 2.83
CA ALA A 143 3.60 -23.79 1.87
C ALA A 143 3.85 -23.33 0.43
N ALA A 144 3.53 -22.08 0.09
CA ALA A 144 3.69 -21.52 -1.24
C ALA A 144 5.11 -21.02 -1.53
N PHE A 145 5.99 -20.90 -0.54
CA PHE A 145 7.36 -20.43 -0.71
C PHE A 145 8.37 -21.59 -0.59
N ASP A 146 9.49 -21.49 -1.32
CA ASP A 146 10.61 -22.44 -1.14
C ASP A 146 11.27 -22.23 0.24
N ARG A 147 11.28 -20.98 0.72
CA ARG A 147 11.79 -20.62 2.05
C ARG A 147 10.92 -19.52 2.65
N TYR A 148 10.52 -19.70 3.90
CA TYR A 148 9.86 -18.70 4.72
C TYR A 148 10.76 -18.35 5.90
N ILE A 149 11.18 -17.11 6.01
CA ILE A 149 12.10 -16.64 7.05
C ILE A 149 11.41 -15.54 7.86
N ASP A 150 11.23 -15.80 9.16
CA ASP A 150 10.74 -14.80 10.09
C ASP A 150 11.91 -13.85 10.45
N VAL A 151 11.75 -12.60 10.07
CA VAL A 151 12.70 -11.51 10.34
C VAL A 151 12.12 -10.44 11.28
N SER A 152 11.07 -10.77 12.01
CA SER A 152 10.37 -9.84 12.92
C SER A 152 11.28 -9.25 14.00
N GLN A 153 12.30 -10.00 14.43
CA GLN A 153 13.28 -9.58 15.45
C GLN A 153 14.55 -8.96 14.85
N TYR A 154 14.66 -8.87 13.53
CA TYR A 154 15.83 -8.33 12.84
C TYR A 154 15.69 -6.82 12.66
N THR A 155 16.80 -6.08 12.80
CA THR A 155 16.89 -4.69 12.36
C THR A 155 16.87 -4.60 10.82
N ASP A 156 16.60 -3.42 10.27
CA ASP A 156 16.63 -3.21 8.81
C ASP A 156 17.97 -3.58 8.20
N LEU A 157 19.08 -3.23 8.86
CA LEU A 157 20.41 -3.62 8.44
C LEU A 157 20.60 -5.15 8.43
N GLN A 158 20.14 -5.85 9.47
CA GLN A 158 20.26 -7.30 9.53
C GLN A 158 19.44 -8.00 8.43
N VAL A 159 18.23 -7.47 8.10
CA VAL A 159 17.45 -7.98 6.98
C VAL A 159 18.16 -7.70 5.65
N ALA A 160 18.70 -6.51 5.46
CA ALA A 160 19.46 -6.17 4.25
C ALA A 160 20.71 -7.06 4.10
N GLN A 161 21.44 -7.33 5.19
CA GLN A 161 22.57 -8.27 5.21
C GLN A 161 22.13 -9.71 4.88
N LEU A 162 20.97 -10.13 5.36
CA LEU A 162 20.38 -11.43 5.01
C LEU A 162 20.06 -11.51 3.51
N ILE A 163 19.42 -10.48 2.94
CA ILE A 163 19.15 -10.39 1.49
C ILE A 163 20.44 -10.56 0.69
N LYS A 164 21.50 -9.83 1.08
CA LYS A 164 22.82 -9.94 0.45
C LYS A 164 23.43 -11.34 0.59
N SER A 165 23.39 -11.92 1.79
CA SER A 165 23.95 -13.26 2.05
C SER A 165 23.23 -14.39 1.31
N LEU A 166 21.92 -14.24 1.08
CA LEU A 166 21.10 -15.14 0.30
C LEU A 166 21.33 -14.97 -1.22
N GLN A 167 22.05 -13.91 -1.62
CA GLN A 167 22.25 -13.53 -3.02
C GLN A 167 20.91 -13.36 -3.75
N ILE A 168 20.01 -12.58 -3.18
CA ILE A 168 18.71 -12.27 -3.79
C ILE A 168 18.92 -11.43 -5.04
N ASP A 169 18.36 -11.83 -6.17
CA ASP A 169 18.40 -11.07 -7.44
C ASP A 169 17.37 -9.95 -7.45
N ILE A 170 16.15 -10.25 -6.97
CA ILE A 170 15.01 -9.34 -6.98
C ILE A 170 14.39 -9.28 -5.59
N ALA A 171 14.43 -8.12 -4.96
CA ALA A 171 13.76 -7.88 -3.68
C ALA A 171 12.47 -7.08 -3.93
N VAL A 172 11.32 -7.65 -3.56
CA VAL A 172 9.99 -7.08 -3.81
C VAL A 172 9.39 -6.57 -2.50
N ASP A 173 9.19 -5.26 -2.42
CA ASP A 173 8.44 -4.62 -1.35
C ASP A 173 6.94 -4.77 -1.59
N LEU A 174 6.23 -5.38 -0.65
CA LEU A 174 4.77 -5.54 -0.69
C LEU A 174 4.04 -4.56 0.24
N LYS A 175 4.74 -3.55 0.77
CA LYS A 175 4.19 -2.61 1.73
C LYS A 175 4.06 -1.19 1.18
N GLY A 176 5.03 -0.69 0.45
CA GLY A 176 5.10 0.72 0.09
C GLY A 176 5.14 1.61 1.35
N HIS A 177 4.28 2.63 1.40
CA HIS A 177 4.16 3.52 2.56
C HIS A 177 3.04 3.12 3.54
N THR A 178 2.51 1.90 3.45
CA THR A 178 1.44 1.43 4.35
C THR A 178 1.97 1.20 5.77
N GLN A 179 1.04 0.96 6.70
CA GLN A 179 1.40 0.65 8.09
C GLN A 179 2.37 -0.54 8.16
N ASP A 180 3.31 -0.49 9.09
CA ASP A 180 4.36 -1.51 9.30
C ASP A 180 5.34 -1.66 8.11
N ALA A 181 5.40 -0.68 7.20
CA ALA A 181 6.42 -0.64 6.16
C ALA A 181 7.84 -0.50 6.75
N ARG A 182 8.81 -1.14 6.11
CA ARG A 182 10.23 -1.13 6.52
C ARG A 182 11.13 -0.75 5.34
N LEU A 183 10.89 0.44 4.78
CA LEU A 183 11.66 0.97 3.65
C LEU A 183 13.17 1.11 3.95
N GLY A 184 13.53 1.22 5.25
CA GLY A 184 14.93 1.21 5.67
C GLY A 184 15.71 -0.02 5.23
N ILE A 185 15.07 -1.18 5.03
CA ILE A 185 15.70 -2.38 4.48
C ILE A 185 16.25 -2.11 3.07
N PHE A 186 15.44 -1.49 2.23
CA PHE A 186 15.77 -1.22 0.83
C PHE A 186 16.78 -0.09 0.67
N ALA A 187 16.85 0.83 1.65
CA ALA A 187 17.81 1.93 1.66
C ALA A 187 19.29 1.47 1.64
N TYR A 188 19.56 0.23 2.05
CA TYR A 188 20.88 -0.41 1.97
C TYR A 188 21.20 -0.96 0.57
N LYS A 189 20.27 -0.94 -0.38
CA LYS A 189 20.45 -1.49 -1.74
C LYS A 189 21.13 -2.87 -1.70
N ALA A 190 20.48 -3.84 -1.06
CA ALA A 190 21.06 -5.17 -0.81
C ALA A 190 20.89 -6.16 -1.96
N ALA A 191 20.00 -5.87 -2.92
CA ALA A 191 19.74 -6.68 -4.12
C ALA A 191 20.01 -5.87 -5.40
N PRO A 192 20.39 -6.52 -6.51
CA PRO A 192 20.54 -5.89 -7.82
C PRO A 192 19.30 -5.12 -8.25
N ILE A 193 18.11 -5.74 -8.08
CA ILE A 193 16.81 -5.18 -8.45
C ILE A 193 15.93 -5.09 -7.21
N GLN A 194 15.38 -3.90 -6.96
CA GLN A 194 14.43 -3.64 -5.89
C GLN A 194 13.12 -3.10 -6.48
N VAL A 195 11.98 -3.70 -6.12
CA VAL A 195 10.70 -3.52 -6.79
C VAL A 195 9.62 -3.18 -5.76
N ASN A 196 8.80 -2.19 -6.06
CA ASN A 196 7.56 -1.89 -5.34
C ASN A 196 6.38 -2.59 -6.04
N TYR A 197 5.58 -3.35 -5.28
CA TYR A 197 4.42 -4.03 -5.85
C TYR A 197 3.27 -4.18 -4.86
N LEU A 198 2.08 -3.91 -5.31
CA LEU A 198 0.75 -4.18 -4.77
C LEU A 198 0.38 -3.47 -3.45
N GLY A 199 1.26 -3.37 -2.46
CA GLY A 199 0.91 -2.82 -1.14
C GLY A 199 0.29 -1.43 -1.20
N GLN A 200 0.85 -0.60 -2.07
CA GLN A 200 0.33 0.72 -2.43
C GLN A 200 0.71 1.06 -3.87
N ALA A 201 -0.28 1.36 -4.71
CA ALA A 201 -0.05 1.70 -6.12
C ALA A 201 0.41 3.16 -6.27
N SER A 202 1.51 3.52 -5.62
CA SER A 202 2.12 4.86 -5.69
C SER A 202 3.63 4.77 -5.70
N THR A 203 4.26 5.86 -6.09
CA THR A 203 5.70 5.98 -6.00
C THR A 203 6.19 5.90 -4.55
N ILE A 204 7.34 5.27 -4.34
CA ILE A 204 8.05 5.28 -3.06
C ILE A 204 8.79 6.61 -2.86
N GLY A 205 9.19 7.30 -3.93
CA GLY A 205 10.00 8.50 -3.86
C GLY A 205 11.45 8.21 -3.47
N ALA A 206 11.98 7.03 -3.80
CA ALA A 206 13.29 6.57 -3.37
C ALA A 206 14.15 6.11 -4.54
N SER A 207 15.35 6.66 -4.67
CA SER A 207 16.30 6.30 -5.74
C SER A 207 16.81 4.86 -5.67
N TYR A 208 16.63 4.17 -4.55
CA TYR A 208 17.06 2.79 -4.36
C TYR A 208 15.99 1.75 -4.73
N ILE A 209 14.77 2.16 -5.06
CA ILE A 209 13.74 1.29 -5.66
C ILE A 209 13.79 1.49 -7.18
N ASP A 210 14.05 0.40 -7.93
CA ASP A 210 14.30 0.48 -9.36
C ASP A 210 13.02 0.49 -10.18
N TYR A 211 12.01 -0.31 -9.76
CA TYR A 211 10.78 -0.51 -10.53
C TYR A 211 9.54 -0.50 -9.65
N ILE A 212 8.44 -0.06 -10.23
CA ILE A 212 7.09 -0.32 -9.73
C ILE A 212 6.33 -1.19 -10.74
N LEU A 213 5.69 -2.27 -10.26
CA LEU A 213 4.76 -3.05 -11.07
C LEU A 213 3.38 -2.41 -11.02
N ALA A 214 2.87 -2.03 -12.16
CA ALA A 214 1.59 -1.36 -12.32
C ALA A 214 0.86 -1.87 -13.57
N ASP A 215 -0.18 -1.20 -13.99
CA ASP A 215 -0.79 -1.32 -15.31
C ASP A 215 -1.12 0.07 -15.88
N ARG A 216 -1.46 0.11 -17.16
CA ARG A 216 -1.75 1.36 -17.87
C ARG A 216 -2.98 2.13 -17.37
N HIS A 217 -3.83 1.51 -16.54
CA HIS A 217 -5.04 2.13 -15.99
C HIS A 217 -4.75 2.77 -14.63
N ILE A 218 -3.95 2.11 -13.80
CA ILE A 218 -3.52 2.63 -12.49
C ILE A 218 -2.46 3.70 -12.65
N VAL A 219 -1.48 3.47 -13.55
CA VAL A 219 -0.42 4.44 -13.86
C VAL A 219 -0.40 4.69 -15.37
N PRO A 220 -1.25 5.59 -15.87
CA PRO A 220 -1.28 5.97 -17.27
C PRO A 220 0.07 6.53 -17.73
N PRO A 221 0.49 6.29 -18.99
CA PRO A 221 1.82 6.66 -19.49
C PRO A 221 2.21 8.13 -19.28
N GLN A 222 1.24 9.05 -19.34
CA GLN A 222 1.48 10.49 -19.13
C GLN A 222 1.95 10.85 -17.72
N TYR A 223 1.80 9.93 -16.74
CA TYR A 223 2.20 10.13 -15.35
C TYR A 223 3.46 9.35 -14.96
N HIS A 224 4.11 8.63 -15.90
CA HIS A 224 5.31 7.85 -15.59
C HIS A 224 6.46 8.72 -15.05
N THR A 225 6.51 10.01 -15.41
CA THR A 225 7.50 10.97 -14.90
C THR A 225 7.24 11.42 -13.48
N ASP A 226 6.05 11.14 -12.93
CA ASP A 226 5.67 11.43 -11.55
C ASP A 226 5.92 10.22 -10.61
N PHE A 227 6.77 9.28 -11.05
CA PHE A 227 7.27 8.17 -10.27
C PHE A 227 8.79 8.19 -10.22
N SER A 228 9.37 7.97 -9.05
CA SER A 228 10.83 7.82 -8.90
C SER A 228 11.34 6.52 -9.49
N GLU A 229 10.49 5.50 -9.55
CA GLU A 229 10.75 4.18 -10.11
C GLU A 229 10.45 4.14 -11.61
N LYS A 230 11.06 3.21 -12.33
CA LYS A 230 10.63 2.87 -13.68
C LYS A 230 9.32 2.07 -13.60
N VAL A 231 8.28 2.56 -14.28
CA VAL A 231 6.98 1.89 -14.31
C VAL A 231 7.03 0.70 -15.28
N VAL A 232 6.76 -0.49 -14.77
CA VAL A 232 6.59 -1.72 -15.55
C VAL A 232 5.12 -2.06 -15.59
N CYS A 233 4.50 -1.92 -16.77
CA CYS A 233 3.09 -2.21 -16.95
C CYS A 233 2.86 -3.69 -17.22
N LEU A 234 2.09 -4.35 -16.36
CA LEU A 234 1.54 -5.68 -16.61
C LEU A 234 0.48 -5.59 -17.73
N PRO A 235 0.32 -6.64 -18.56
CA PRO A 235 -0.45 -6.54 -19.81
C PRO A 235 -1.96 -6.32 -19.62
N HIS A 236 -2.54 -6.81 -18.54
CA HIS A 236 -3.98 -6.76 -18.29
C HIS A 236 -4.33 -5.91 -17.07
N THR A 237 -3.86 -6.32 -15.91
CA THR A 237 -4.05 -5.62 -14.63
C THR A 237 -2.85 -5.89 -13.73
N TYR A 238 -2.50 -4.91 -12.88
CA TYR A 238 -1.50 -5.12 -11.84
C TYR A 238 -2.07 -5.92 -10.66
N TYR A 239 -3.40 -5.99 -10.57
CA TYR A 239 -4.12 -6.55 -9.44
C TYR A 239 -4.30 -8.06 -9.61
N VAL A 240 -3.62 -8.82 -8.77
CA VAL A 240 -3.74 -10.29 -8.74
C VAL A 240 -4.87 -10.74 -7.83
N ASN A 241 -5.41 -11.92 -8.08
CA ASN A 241 -6.47 -12.52 -7.29
C ASN A 241 -6.23 -14.02 -7.12
N ASP A 242 -6.80 -14.60 -6.06
CA ASP A 242 -6.84 -16.03 -5.82
C ASP A 242 -8.11 -16.63 -6.46
N SER A 243 -7.96 -17.39 -7.54
CA SER A 243 -9.05 -18.08 -8.24
C SER A 243 -9.66 -19.23 -7.42
N LYS A 244 -8.94 -19.70 -6.39
CA LYS A 244 -9.37 -20.77 -5.48
C LYS A 244 -10.16 -20.23 -4.28
N ARG A 245 -10.33 -18.92 -4.18
CA ARG A 245 -11.06 -18.29 -3.08
C ARG A 245 -12.50 -18.79 -3.04
N PRO A 246 -12.97 -19.37 -1.92
CA PRO A 246 -14.33 -19.89 -1.83
C PRO A 246 -15.35 -18.74 -1.88
N ILE A 247 -16.39 -18.94 -2.66
CA ILE A 247 -17.58 -18.08 -2.65
C ILE A 247 -18.59 -18.69 -1.70
N SER A 248 -19.12 -17.89 -0.76
CA SER A 248 -20.15 -18.35 0.16
C SER A 248 -21.37 -18.86 -0.61
N SER A 249 -21.88 -20.02 -0.20
CA SER A 249 -23.16 -20.54 -0.69
C SER A 249 -24.37 -19.87 -0.01
N GLN A 250 -24.14 -19.06 1.03
CA GLN A 250 -25.20 -18.35 1.73
C GLN A 250 -25.73 -17.21 0.85
N VAL A 251 -27.04 -17.22 0.62
CA VAL A 251 -27.76 -16.17 -0.10
C VAL A 251 -28.67 -15.46 0.89
N PHE A 252 -28.47 -14.17 1.03
CA PHE A 252 -29.29 -13.34 1.91
C PHE A 252 -30.43 -12.70 1.12
N SER A 253 -31.62 -12.66 1.73
CA SER A 253 -32.72 -11.82 1.27
C SER A 253 -32.50 -10.37 1.65
N ARG A 254 -33.18 -9.45 0.95
CA ARG A 254 -33.14 -8.01 1.30
C ARG A 254 -33.62 -7.76 2.73
N GLY A 255 -34.69 -8.46 3.17
CA GLY A 255 -35.24 -8.32 4.52
C GLY A 255 -34.26 -8.73 5.61
N GLU A 256 -33.52 -9.84 5.43
CA GLU A 256 -32.47 -10.27 6.37
C GLU A 256 -31.32 -9.25 6.52
N LEU A 257 -31.09 -8.47 5.46
CA LEU A 257 -30.07 -7.42 5.46
C LEU A 257 -30.61 -6.04 5.85
N GLY A 258 -31.89 -5.94 6.25
CA GLY A 258 -32.53 -4.67 6.59
C GLY A 258 -32.70 -3.72 5.40
N LEU A 259 -32.64 -4.23 4.16
CA LEU A 259 -32.81 -3.45 2.94
C LEU A 259 -34.29 -3.39 2.54
N PRO A 260 -34.74 -2.32 1.83
CA PRO A 260 -36.09 -2.22 1.32
C PRO A 260 -36.42 -3.39 0.37
N GLU A 261 -37.65 -3.88 0.41
CA GLU A 261 -38.16 -4.94 -0.46
C GLU A 261 -37.93 -4.64 -1.96
N SER A 262 -38.07 -3.37 -2.34
CA SER A 262 -37.88 -2.87 -3.69
C SER A 262 -37.07 -1.58 -3.70
N GLY A 263 -36.60 -1.17 -4.88
CA GLY A 263 -35.78 0.02 -5.03
C GLY A 263 -34.32 -0.30 -5.33
N PHE A 264 -33.56 0.73 -5.67
CA PHE A 264 -32.14 0.59 -6.02
C PHE A 264 -31.28 0.70 -4.75
N VAL A 265 -30.29 -0.20 -4.62
CA VAL A 265 -29.32 -0.18 -3.54
C VAL A 265 -27.98 0.26 -4.10
N PHE A 266 -27.59 1.50 -3.80
CA PHE A 266 -26.21 1.93 -3.97
C PHE A 266 -25.39 1.36 -2.81
N CYS A 267 -24.16 0.88 -3.06
CA CYS A 267 -23.30 0.39 -1.97
C CYS A 267 -21.86 0.88 -2.11
N CYS A 268 -21.22 1.14 -0.98
CA CYS A 268 -19.79 1.40 -0.88
C CYS A 268 -19.27 0.77 0.42
N PHE A 269 -18.50 -0.31 0.28
CA PHE A 269 -17.89 -1.01 1.40
C PHE A 269 -16.41 -0.65 1.60
N ASN A 270 -16.01 0.54 1.14
CA ASN A 270 -14.72 1.11 1.48
C ASN A 270 -14.72 1.66 2.92
N ASN A 271 -13.52 1.71 3.51
CA ASN A 271 -13.33 2.39 4.78
C ASN A 271 -13.75 3.87 4.67
N SER A 272 -14.28 4.44 5.75
CA SER A 272 -14.82 5.80 5.82
C SER A 272 -13.82 6.88 5.40
N TYR A 273 -12.53 6.72 5.73
CA TYR A 273 -11.49 7.68 5.35
C TYR A 273 -11.31 7.85 3.81
N LYS A 274 -11.84 6.93 3.01
CA LYS A 274 -11.84 7.04 1.54
C LYS A 274 -13.05 7.82 0.99
N ILE A 275 -14.00 8.17 1.86
CA ILE A 275 -15.20 8.93 1.48
C ILE A 275 -14.89 10.41 1.60
N SER A 276 -14.75 11.09 0.46
CA SER A 276 -14.57 12.55 0.44
C SER A 276 -15.91 13.29 0.48
N PRO A 277 -15.97 14.53 0.96
CA PRO A 277 -17.19 15.34 0.93
C PRO A 277 -17.74 15.49 -0.49
N THR A 278 -16.89 15.68 -1.49
CA THR A 278 -17.29 15.78 -2.90
C THR A 278 -18.00 14.51 -3.39
N MET A 279 -17.49 13.33 -3.05
CA MET A 279 -18.13 12.07 -3.43
C MET A 279 -19.45 11.87 -2.67
N PHE A 280 -19.48 12.24 -1.39
CA PHE A 280 -20.69 12.15 -0.59
C PHE A 280 -21.81 13.04 -1.15
N ASP A 281 -21.50 14.27 -1.60
CA ASP A 281 -22.44 15.14 -2.29
C ASP A 281 -23.00 14.52 -3.58
N VAL A 282 -22.17 13.79 -4.34
CA VAL A 282 -22.64 13.04 -5.52
C VAL A 282 -23.65 11.96 -5.10
N TRP A 283 -23.35 11.20 -4.05
CA TRP A 283 -24.27 10.17 -3.55
C TRP A 283 -25.61 10.75 -3.07
N MET A 284 -25.57 11.88 -2.37
CA MET A 284 -26.80 12.54 -1.92
C MET A 284 -27.67 12.99 -3.11
N ARG A 285 -27.06 13.51 -4.17
CA ARG A 285 -27.82 13.84 -5.41
C ARG A 285 -28.39 12.61 -6.09
N LEU A 286 -27.68 11.48 -6.10
CA LEU A 286 -28.19 10.21 -6.64
C LEU A 286 -29.40 9.72 -5.86
N LEU A 287 -29.35 9.74 -4.52
CA LEU A 287 -30.47 9.36 -3.67
C LEU A 287 -31.72 10.22 -3.90
N GLN A 288 -31.52 11.53 -4.16
CA GLN A 288 -32.63 12.43 -4.48
C GLN A 288 -33.26 12.17 -5.86
N GLN A 289 -32.45 11.72 -6.83
CA GLN A 289 -32.89 11.50 -8.21
C GLN A 289 -33.47 10.10 -8.47
N VAL A 290 -33.13 9.11 -7.63
CA VAL A 290 -33.59 7.73 -7.77
C VAL A 290 -34.59 7.41 -6.65
N PRO A 291 -35.92 7.46 -6.93
CA PRO A 291 -36.94 7.21 -5.91
C PRO A 291 -36.79 5.82 -5.27
N ASN A 292 -37.05 5.76 -3.96
CA ASN A 292 -36.97 4.52 -3.16
C ASN A 292 -35.56 3.86 -3.16
N SER A 293 -34.49 4.62 -3.46
CA SER A 293 -33.13 4.12 -3.35
C SER A 293 -32.59 4.30 -1.92
N VAL A 294 -31.60 3.47 -1.60
CA VAL A 294 -30.84 3.56 -0.35
C VAL A 294 -29.36 3.50 -0.63
N LEU A 295 -28.55 4.05 0.28
CA LEU A 295 -27.10 3.94 0.25
C LEU A 295 -26.65 3.00 1.41
N TRP A 296 -26.00 1.89 1.04
CA TRP A 296 -25.49 0.89 1.95
C TRP A 296 -24.00 1.07 2.13
N LEU A 297 -23.58 1.41 3.33
CA LEU A 297 -22.18 1.67 3.68
C LEU A 297 -21.65 0.61 4.64
N LEU A 298 -20.33 0.45 4.68
CA LEU A 298 -19.66 -0.34 5.69
C LEU A 298 -19.66 0.45 7.01
N GLU A 299 -20.16 -0.16 8.08
CA GLU A 299 -19.99 0.36 9.43
C GLU A 299 -18.56 0.05 9.90
N GLY A 300 -17.71 1.08 9.91
CA GLY A 300 -16.28 0.89 10.13
C GLY A 300 -15.81 1.09 11.57
N ASN A 301 -16.52 1.91 12.35
CA ASN A 301 -16.13 2.28 13.71
C ASN A 301 -17.37 2.37 14.60
N ALA A 302 -17.37 1.64 15.69
CA ALA A 302 -18.29 1.91 16.81
C ALA A 302 -17.74 3.13 17.58
N THR A 303 -18.16 4.34 17.17
CA THR A 303 -17.94 5.58 17.93
C THR A 303 -19.24 6.18 18.32
#